data_5d3cb30bf73c49abe16036a4d87f27bc
#
_entry.id   5d3cb30bf73c49abe16036a4d87f27bc
#
_cell.length_a   1.000
_cell.length_b   1.000
_cell.length_c   1.000
_cell.angle_alpha   90.00
_cell.angle_beta   90.00
_cell.angle_gamma   90.00
#
_symmetry.space_group_name_H-M   'P 1'
#
loop_
_entity.id
_entity.type
_entity.pdbx_description
1 polymer ?
#
loop_
_entity_poly.entity_id
_entity_poly.type
_entity_poly.pdbx_seq_one_letter_code
_entity_poly.pdbx_strand_id
1 'polypeptide(L)'
;MLMIKAINFMAKKHKGQTRRVSGLPYITHPTIVAHLIGKYKGDSKHLEELQITALLHDVIEDTDCDRFEIEREFGSMISSMVMELTNDTERIKEIGKPEYIKQKMVSMSKYAFILKLVYRL
;
A
#
# COMPACT_ATOMS: atom_id res chain seq x y z
N MET A 1 -14.45 12.35 6.37
CA MET A 1 -14.34 10.88 6.36
C MET A 1 -12.96 10.46 5.85
N LEU A 2 -12.29 9.62 6.60
CA LEU A 2 -10.89 9.26 6.32
C LEU A 2 -10.73 8.46 5.02
N MET A 3 -11.67 7.58 4.72
CA MET A 3 -11.63 6.79 3.49
C MET A 3 -11.70 7.68 2.25
N ILE A 4 -12.60 8.67 2.22
CA ILE A 4 -12.72 9.59 1.09
C ILE A 4 -11.44 10.43 0.96
N LYS A 5 -10.88 10.85 2.08
CA LYS A 5 -9.59 11.58 2.09
C LYS A 5 -8.48 10.73 1.47
N ALA A 6 -8.43 9.43 1.80
CA ALA A 6 -7.43 8.52 1.26
C ALA A 6 -7.61 8.30 -0.25
N ILE A 7 -8.84 8.14 -0.72
CA ILE A 7 -9.12 8.00 -2.15
C ILE A 7 -8.66 9.24 -2.92
N ASN A 8 -9.01 10.42 -2.42
CA ASN A 8 -8.60 11.68 -3.06
C ASN A 8 -7.09 11.88 -3.04
N PHE A 9 -6.45 11.54 -1.93
CA PHE A 9 -5.00 11.62 -1.79
C PHE A 9 -4.30 10.71 -2.80
N MET A 10 -4.72 9.46 -2.87
CA MET A 10 -4.18 8.47 -3.79
C MET A 10 -4.37 8.89 -5.25
N ALA A 11 -5.56 9.34 -5.60
CA ALA A 11 -5.87 9.78 -6.95
C ALA A 11 -5.02 10.99 -7.36
N LYS A 12 -4.82 11.93 -6.45
CA LYS A 12 -4.00 13.12 -6.69
C LYS A 12 -2.53 12.76 -6.88
N LYS A 13 -1.99 11.90 -6.01
CA LYS A 13 -0.57 11.51 -6.07
C LYS A 13 -0.23 10.69 -7.31
N HIS A 14 -1.13 9.79 -7.73
CA HIS A 14 -0.93 8.94 -8.90
C HIS A 14 -1.48 9.52 -10.20
N LYS A 15 -1.87 10.80 -10.19
CA LYS A 15 -2.47 11.43 -11.38
C LYS A 15 -1.60 11.26 -12.62
N GLY A 16 -2.21 10.80 -13.71
CA GLY A 16 -1.52 10.59 -14.97
C GLY A 16 -0.81 9.26 -15.13
N GLN A 17 -0.69 8.47 -14.06
CA GLN A 17 -0.08 7.15 -14.14
C GLN A 17 -1.05 6.12 -14.71
N THR A 18 -0.55 5.21 -15.53
CA THR A 18 -1.35 4.12 -16.12
C THR A 18 -0.71 2.78 -15.83
N ARG A 19 -1.51 1.71 -15.85
CA ARG A 19 -1.01 0.36 -15.69
C ARG A 19 -0.33 -0.09 -16.99
N ARG A 20 0.81 -0.75 -16.83
CA ARG A 20 1.69 -1.13 -17.94
C ARG A 20 0.98 -2.02 -18.97
N VAL A 21 0.22 -3.01 -18.52
CA VAL A 21 -0.41 -4.00 -19.40
C VAL A 21 -1.74 -3.53 -19.96
N SER A 22 -2.63 -3.04 -19.09
CA SER A 22 -3.99 -2.66 -19.47
C SER A 22 -4.13 -1.26 -20.02
N GLY A 23 -3.17 -0.35 -19.71
CA GLY A 23 -3.28 1.07 -20.05
C GLY A 23 -4.30 1.83 -19.22
N LEU A 24 -4.99 1.17 -18.29
CA LEU A 24 -5.98 1.81 -17.43
C LEU A 24 -5.28 2.72 -16.41
N PRO A 25 -5.97 3.74 -15.88
CA PRO A 25 -5.41 4.57 -14.83
C PRO A 25 -4.89 3.70 -13.66
N TYR A 26 -3.72 4.07 -13.12
CA TYR A 26 -3.08 3.29 -12.05
C TYR A 26 -4.00 3.12 -10.84
N ILE A 27 -4.82 4.12 -10.51
CA ILE A 27 -5.72 4.08 -9.35
C ILE A 27 -6.70 2.89 -9.38
N THR A 28 -6.89 2.25 -10.53
CA THR A 28 -7.71 1.05 -10.65
C THR A 28 -7.19 -0.07 -9.75
N HIS A 29 -5.87 -0.27 -9.69
CA HIS A 29 -5.25 -1.34 -8.91
C HIS A 29 -5.47 -1.19 -7.39
N PRO A 30 -5.06 -0.08 -6.75
CA PRO A 30 -5.27 0.04 -5.30
C PRO A 30 -6.76 0.06 -4.93
N THR A 31 -7.64 0.55 -5.79
CA THR A 31 -9.09 0.52 -5.57
C THR A 31 -9.61 -0.91 -5.50
N ILE A 32 -9.17 -1.77 -6.43
CA ILE A 32 -9.54 -3.19 -6.44
C ILE A 32 -9.01 -3.89 -5.19
N VAL A 33 -7.76 -3.62 -4.79
CA VAL A 33 -7.17 -4.21 -3.59
C VAL A 33 -7.98 -3.83 -2.35
N ALA A 34 -8.35 -2.56 -2.20
CA ALA A 34 -9.17 -2.10 -1.08
C ALA A 34 -10.54 -2.79 -1.06
N HIS A 35 -11.15 -2.98 -2.22
CA HIS A 35 -12.41 -3.71 -2.33
C HIS A 35 -12.27 -5.16 -1.85
N LEU A 36 -11.21 -5.84 -2.28
CA LEU A 36 -10.94 -7.22 -1.88
C LEU A 36 -10.71 -7.34 -0.38
N ILE A 37 -10.03 -6.36 0.24
CA ILE A 37 -9.87 -6.32 1.70
C ILE A 37 -11.24 -6.27 2.38
N GLY A 38 -12.15 -5.44 1.89
CA GLY A 38 -13.52 -5.38 2.41
C GLY A 38 -14.25 -6.71 2.33
N LYS A 39 -14.01 -7.45 1.24
CA LYS A 39 -14.64 -8.75 1.01
C LYS A 39 -14.09 -9.84 1.95
N TYR A 40 -12.75 -9.91 2.12
CA TYR A 40 -12.11 -10.99 2.86
C TYR A 40 -11.87 -10.68 4.33
N LYS A 41 -11.88 -9.41 4.73
CA LYS A 41 -11.62 -8.96 6.10
C LYS A 41 -12.71 -8.03 6.63
N GLY A 42 -13.94 -8.16 6.11
CA GLY A 42 -15.04 -7.26 6.46
C GLY A 42 -15.42 -7.26 7.95
N ASP A 43 -15.03 -8.27 8.70
CA ASP A 43 -15.29 -8.36 10.15
C ASP A 43 -14.10 -7.88 11.01
N SER A 44 -13.03 -7.42 10.39
CA SER A 44 -11.87 -6.92 11.12
C SER A 44 -12.17 -5.59 11.80
N LYS A 45 -11.74 -5.43 13.04
CA LYS A 45 -11.87 -4.16 13.76
C LYS A 45 -10.99 -3.06 13.16
N HIS A 46 -10.02 -3.43 12.33
CA HIS A 46 -9.13 -2.48 11.64
C HIS A 46 -9.41 -2.41 10.13
N LEU A 47 -10.65 -2.73 9.73
CA LEU A 47 -11.01 -2.76 8.32
C LEU A 47 -10.70 -1.45 7.59
N GLU A 48 -11.08 -0.31 8.17
CA GLU A 48 -10.86 0.98 7.52
C GLU A 48 -9.36 1.25 7.34
N GLU A 49 -8.55 0.99 8.37
CA GLU A 49 -7.10 1.18 8.29
C GLU A 49 -6.47 0.26 7.25
N LEU A 50 -6.93 -0.98 7.14
CA LEU A 50 -6.45 -1.92 6.13
C LEU A 50 -6.79 -1.45 4.71
N GLN A 51 -8.02 -0.98 4.51
CA GLN A 51 -8.45 -0.48 3.20
C GLN A 51 -7.68 0.78 2.81
N ILE A 52 -7.48 1.70 3.74
CA ILE A 52 -6.71 2.92 3.49
C ILE A 52 -5.26 2.58 3.17
N THR A 53 -4.65 1.66 3.92
CA THR A 53 -3.29 1.21 3.62
C THR A 53 -3.21 0.60 2.22
N ALA A 54 -4.19 -0.18 1.82
CA ALA A 54 -4.25 -0.74 0.47
C ALA A 54 -4.31 0.35 -0.60
N LEU A 55 -5.07 1.41 -0.37
CA LEU A 55 -5.15 2.55 -1.29
C LEU A 55 -3.81 3.27 -1.42
N LEU A 56 -3.02 3.32 -0.34
CA LEU A 56 -1.78 4.11 -0.27
C LEU A 56 -0.52 3.28 -0.47
N HIS A 57 -0.62 1.97 -0.69
CA HIS A 57 0.53 1.06 -0.60
C HIS A 57 1.70 1.38 -1.54
N ASP A 58 1.43 1.96 -2.71
CA ASP A 58 2.49 2.31 -3.67
C ASP A 58 2.83 3.80 -3.72
N VAL A 59 2.19 4.60 -2.86
CA VAL A 59 2.31 6.05 -2.99
C VAL A 59 3.73 6.55 -2.68
N ILE A 60 4.44 5.90 -1.78
CA ILE A 60 5.84 6.27 -1.47
C ILE A 60 6.79 5.84 -2.57
N GLU A 61 6.63 4.61 -3.09
CA GLU A 61 7.53 4.10 -4.15
C GLU A 61 7.36 4.84 -5.47
N ASP A 62 6.13 5.16 -5.84
CA ASP A 62 5.81 5.56 -7.20
C ASP A 62 5.45 7.03 -7.35
N THR A 63 5.49 7.82 -6.26
CA THR A 63 5.24 9.27 -6.30
C THR A 63 6.24 10.01 -5.44
N ASP A 64 6.08 11.33 -5.32
CA ASP A 64 6.94 12.19 -4.50
C ASP A 64 6.56 12.20 -3.01
N CYS A 65 5.61 11.37 -2.61
CA CYS A 65 5.13 11.31 -1.23
C CYS A 65 6.14 10.64 -0.30
N ASP A 66 6.33 11.17 0.90
CA ASP A 66 7.16 10.52 1.93
C ASP A 66 6.29 10.03 3.10
N ARG A 67 6.91 9.26 4.00
CA ARG A 67 6.21 8.66 5.14
C ARG A 67 5.63 9.70 6.10
N PHE A 68 6.26 10.86 6.21
CA PHE A 68 5.84 11.90 7.15
C PHE A 68 4.54 12.57 6.68
N GLU A 69 4.37 12.70 5.38
CA GLU A 69 3.13 13.20 4.81
C GLU A 69 1.97 12.24 5.12
N ILE A 70 2.18 10.94 4.97
CA ILE A 70 1.16 9.94 5.29
C ILE A 70 0.84 9.94 6.78
N GLU A 71 1.86 10.01 7.63
CA GLU A 71 1.68 10.03 9.08
C GLU A 71 0.87 11.26 9.52
N ARG A 72 1.18 12.43 8.97
CA ARG A 72 0.47 13.67 9.26
C ARG A 72 -0.99 13.59 8.84
N GLU A 73 -1.27 12.99 7.68
CA GLU A 73 -2.63 12.97 7.12
C GLU A 73 -3.48 11.80 7.61
N PHE A 74 -2.88 10.65 7.93
CA PHE A 74 -3.60 9.41 8.22
C PHE A 74 -3.22 8.74 9.53
N GLY A 75 -2.19 9.20 10.21
CA GLY A 75 -1.77 8.65 11.49
C GLY A 75 -0.66 7.61 11.39
N SER A 76 -0.10 7.26 12.55
CA SER A 76 1.10 6.41 12.63
C SER A 76 0.86 4.96 12.25
N MET A 77 -0.31 4.40 12.55
CA MET A 77 -0.62 3.01 12.21
C MET A 77 -0.63 2.79 10.70
N ILE A 78 -1.31 3.67 9.97
CA ILE A 78 -1.39 3.58 8.51
C ILE A 78 -0.02 3.84 7.89
N SER A 79 0.70 4.85 8.37
CA SER A 79 2.05 5.16 7.89
C SER A 79 3.00 3.98 8.07
N SER A 80 2.96 3.32 9.23
CA SER A 80 3.81 2.15 9.52
C SER A 80 3.49 0.99 8.57
N MET A 81 2.21 0.71 8.34
CA MET A 81 1.81 -0.36 7.43
C MET A 81 2.21 -0.07 5.99
N VAL A 82 2.06 1.18 5.53
CA VAL A 82 2.50 1.58 4.19
C VAL A 82 4.01 1.40 4.05
N MET A 83 4.78 1.78 5.07
CA MET A 83 6.24 1.59 5.04
C MET A 83 6.64 0.12 4.99
N GLU A 84 5.94 -0.75 5.70
CA GLU A 84 6.20 -2.19 5.63
C GLU A 84 5.99 -2.75 4.22
N LEU A 85 5.09 -2.14 3.45
CA LEU A 85 4.78 -2.58 2.07
C LEU A 85 5.64 -1.88 1.02
N THR A 86 6.37 -0.83 1.41
CA THR A 86 7.25 -0.07 0.52
C THR A 86 8.58 -0.79 0.39
N ASN A 87 9.05 -1.03 -0.85
CA ASN A 87 10.32 -1.69 -1.09
C ASN A 87 11.49 -0.71 -0.99
N ASP A 88 12.58 -1.17 -0.37
CA ASP A 88 13.84 -0.43 -0.29
C ASP A 88 14.72 -0.87 -1.46
N THR A 89 14.77 -0.07 -2.51
CA THR A 89 15.52 -0.41 -3.74
C THR A 89 17.02 -0.50 -3.51
N GLU A 90 17.56 0.31 -2.59
CA GLU A 90 18.98 0.24 -2.25
C GLU A 90 19.33 -1.10 -1.60
N ARG A 91 18.50 -1.55 -0.66
CA ARG A 91 18.69 -2.84 0.00
C ARG A 91 18.55 -4.01 -0.97
N ILE A 92 17.61 -3.91 -1.92
CA ILE A 92 17.45 -4.92 -2.97
C ILE A 92 18.73 -5.06 -3.79
N LYS A 93 19.37 -3.93 -4.12
CA LYS A 93 20.64 -3.95 -4.88
C LYS A 93 21.76 -4.59 -4.08
N GLU A 94 21.80 -4.40 -2.76
CA GLU A 94 22.84 -4.97 -1.89
C GLU A 94 22.76 -6.48 -1.74
N ILE A 95 21.57 -7.01 -1.48
CA ILE A 95 21.41 -8.42 -1.07
C ILE A 95 20.65 -9.26 -2.10
N GLY A 96 20.12 -8.65 -3.16
CA GLY A 96 19.33 -9.33 -4.18
C GLY A 96 17.86 -9.45 -3.77
N LYS A 97 16.99 -9.53 -4.77
CA LYS A 97 15.54 -9.54 -4.58
C LYS A 97 15.04 -10.75 -3.76
N PRO A 98 15.50 -12.00 -4.02
CA PRO A 98 15.01 -13.15 -3.26
C PRO A 98 15.29 -13.04 -1.76
N GLU A 99 16.51 -12.64 -1.38
CA GLU A 99 16.89 -12.50 0.02
C GLU A 99 16.17 -11.32 0.67
N TYR A 100 15.99 -10.23 -0.06
CA TYR A 100 15.26 -9.06 0.42
C TYR A 100 13.81 -9.44 0.76
N ILE A 101 13.11 -10.13 -0.15
CA ILE A 101 11.72 -10.56 0.06
C ILE A 101 11.62 -11.47 1.28
N LYS A 102 12.55 -12.43 1.40
CA LYS A 102 12.57 -13.35 2.54
C LYS A 102 12.68 -12.61 3.87
N GLN A 103 13.66 -11.69 3.98
CA GLN A 103 13.87 -10.91 5.20
C GLN A 103 12.68 -10.02 5.51
N LYS A 104 12.11 -9.38 4.50
CA LYS A 104 10.97 -8.50 4.67
C LYS A 104 9.74 -9.25 5.18
N MET A 105 9.45 -10.42 4.62
CA MET A 105 8.29 -11.21 5.03
C MET A 105 8.40 -11.71 6.46
N VAL A 106 9.60 -12.08 6.90
CA VAL A 106 9.84 -12.53 8.28
C VAL A 106 9.57 -11.41 9.29
N SER A 107 9.92 -10.16 8.94
CA SER A 107 9.76 -9.01 9.84
C SER A 107 8.41 -8.32 9.73
N MET A 108 7.57 -8.73 8.76
CA MET A 108 6.32 -8.03 8.45
C MET A 108 5.25 -8.27 9.52
N SER A 109 4.48 -7.23 9.85
CA SER A 109 3.35 -7.36 10.76
C SER A 109 2.26 -8.24 10.13
N LYS A 110 1.38 -8.77 10.98
CA LYS A 110 0.24 -9.59 10.55
C LYS A 110 -0.60 -8.86 9.49
N TYR A 111 -0.89 -7.58 9.71
CA TYR A 111 -1.76 -6.81 8.82
C TYR A 111 -1.08 -6.53 7.48
N ALA A 112 0.20 -6.16 7.49
CA ALA A 112 0.94 -5.95 6.26
C ALA A 112 1.07 -7.24 5.46
N PHE A 113 1.29 -8.37 6.13
CA PHE A 113 1.36 -9.67 5.48
C PHE A 113 0.05 -10.02 4.78
N ILE A 114 -1.10 -9.79 5.44
CA ILE A 114 -2.42 -10.00 4.86
C ILE A 114 -2.61 -9.15 3.59
N LEU A 115 -2.24 -7.88 3.64
CA LEU A 115 -2.33 -6.99 2.49
C LEU A 115 -1.49 -7.49 1.33
N LYS A 116 -0.27 -7.95 1.63
CA LYS A 116 0.64 -8.49 0.62
C LYS A 116 0.04 -9.71 -0.09
N LEU A 117 -0.63 -10.59 0.65
CA LEU A 117 -1.31 -11.75 0.07
C LEU A 117 -2.45 -11.32 -0.86
N VAL A 118 -3.23 -10.31 -0.47
CA VAL A 118 -4.37 -9.84 -1.27
C VAL A 118 -3.92 -9.23 -2.58
N TYR A 119 -2.80 -8.50 -2.62
CA TYR A 119 -2.30 -7.92 -3.86
C TYR A 119 -2.04 -8.96 -4.93
N ARG A 120 -1.73 -10.18 -4.54
CA ARG A 120 -1.34 -11.24 -5.46
C ARG A 120 -2.52 -12.04 -5.99
N LEU A 121 -3.69 -11.77 -5.45
CA LEU A 121 -4.91 -12.34 -5.99
C LEU A 121 -5.35 -11.61 -7.24
#